data_55b96ea6b85915441deb639cfdd9649a
#
_entry.id   55b96ea6b85915441deb639cfdd9649a
#
_cell.length_a   1.000
_cell.length_b   1.000
_cell.length_c   1.000
_cell.angle_alpha   90.00
_cell.angle_beta   90.00
_cell.angle_gamma   90.00
#
_symmetry.space_group_name_H-M   'P 1'
#
loop_
_entity.id
_entity.type
_entity.pdbx_description
1 polymer ?
#
loop_
_entity_poly.entity_id
_entity_poly.type
_entity_poly.pdbx_seq_one_letter_code
_entity_poly.pdbx_strand_id
1 'polypeptide(L)'
;MKKILIDPITRLEGHGKIAIFLNDSGDVENAYLQIPELRGFERFCIGRKAEDMPLLTSRICGVCPVAHHFAGTKALDAAFNVEPPSAAKKLRELMYCGYYIYDHTLHFYYLGGPDFVVGPNAPPEKRNVIGVIEKAGLEIGKEVIKHRAY
;
A
#
# COMPACT_ATOMS: atom_id res chain seq x y z
N MET A 1 22.52 -2.34 -24.48
CA MET A 1 21.52 -1.93 -23.46
C MET A 1 21.45 -2.98 -22.37
N LYS A 2 21.76 -2.64 -21.13
CA LYS A 2 21.70 -3.54 -19.98
C LYS A 2 20.38 -3.30 -19.24
N LYS A 3 19.71 -4.39 -18.82
CA LYS A 3 18.45 -4.32 -18.06
C LYS A 3 18.70 -4.81 -16.63
N ILE A 4 18.25 -4.03 -15.65
CA ILE A 4 18.15 -4.44 -14.25
C ILE A 4 16.67 -4.69 -13.96
N LEU A 5 16.36 -5.83 -13.35
CA LEU A 5 15.00 -6.21 -13.00
C LEU A 5 14.91 -6.46 -11.50
N ILE A 6 13.97 -5.79 -10.86
CA ILE A 6 13.57 -6.04 -9.47
C ILE A 6 12.17 -6.65 -9.53
N ASP A 7 12.07 -7.97 -9.28
CA ASP A 7 10.82 -8.71 -9.46
C ASP A 7 10.82 -9.96 -8.56
N PRO A 8 9.95 -10.02 -7.55
CA PRO A 8 9.07 -8.94 -7.09
C PRO A 8 9.82 -7.88 -6.26
N ILE A 9 9.21 -6.70 -6.12
CA ILE A 9 9.60 -5.75 -5.08
C ILE A 9 9.18 -6.34 -3.73
N THR A 10 10.08 -6.33 -2.74
CA THR A 10 9.79 -6.83 -1.39
C THR A 10 9.44 -5.68 -0.43
N ARG A 11 8.83 -5.99 0.71
CA ARG A 11 8.39 -5.02 1.74
C ARG A 11 7.32 -4.05 1.21
N LEU A 12 6.65 -4.43 0.16
CA LEU A 12 5.55 -3.73 -0.48
C LEU A 12 4.27 -4.51 -0.24
N GLU A 13 3.17 -3.83 0.01
CA GLU A 13 1.85 -4.44 -0.08
C GLU A 13 1.46 -4.58 -1.55
N GLY A 14 0.89 -5.73 -1.92
CA GLY A 14 0.58 -6.06 -3.31
C GLY A 14 1.80 -6.52 -4.10
N HIS A 15 1.70 -6.45 -5.43
CA HIS A 15 2.76 -6.88 -6.34
C HIS A 15 3.32 -5.69 -7.12
N GLY A 16 4.61 -5.54 -7.07
CA GLY A 16 5.33 -4.51 -7.81
C GLY A 16 6.57 -5.09 -8.49
N LYS A 17 6.90 -4.51 -9.62
CA LYS A 17 8.06 -4.85 -10.43
C LYS A 17 8.69 -3.59 -10.98
N ILE A 18 10.01 -3.49 -10.92
CA ILE A 18 10.75 -2.37 -11.52
C ILE A 18 11.68 -2.91 -12.59
N ALA A 19 11.60 -2.33 -13.78
CA ALA A 19 12.53 -2.58 -14.86
C ALA A 19 13.32 -1.29 -15.15
N ILE A 20 14.65 -1.35 -15.01
CA ILE A 20 15.57 -0.24 -15.26
C ILE A 20 16.40 -0.60 -16.48
N PHE A 21 16.45 0.30 -17.45
CA PHE A 21 17.23 0.16 -18.67
C PHE A 21 18.40 1.13 -18.63
N LEU A 22 19.61 0.59 -18.82
CA LEU A 22 20.84 1.39 -18.84
C LEU A 22 21.32 1.53 -20.28
N ASN A 23 21.88 2.71 -20.57
CA ASN A 23 22.61 2.95 -21.81
C ASN A 23 24.01 2.29 -21.76
N ASP A 24 24.80 2.48 -22.80
CA ASP A 24 26.11 1.88 -22.90
C ASP A 24 27.13 2.54 -21.95
N SER A 25 26.88 3.76 -21.47
CA SER A 25 27.66 4.45 -20.45
C SER A 25 27.33 3.98 -19.03
N GLY A 26 26.26 3.22 -18.84
CA GLY A 26 25.81 2.74 -17.54
C GLY A 26 24.81 3.67 -16.83
N ASP A 27 24.40 4.75 -17.49
CA ASP A 27 23.38 5.67 -16.98
C ASP A 27 21.99 5.13 -17.21
N VAL A 28 21.01 5.55 -16.38
CA VAL A 28 19.60 5.17 -16.52
C VAL A 28 19.01 5.88 -17.73
N GLU A 29 18.62 5.11 -18.73
CA GLU A 29 17.90 5.61 -19.91
C GLU A 29 16.40 5.62 -19.68
N ASN A 30 15.86 4.53 -19.09
CA ASN A 30 14.45 4.39 -18.74
C ASN A 30 14.26 3.60 -17.48
N ALA A 31 13.17 3.87 -16.75
CA ALA A 31 12.74 3.09 -15.61
C ALA A 31 11.21 2.96 -15.62
N TYR A 32 10.71 1.76 -15.41
CA TYR A 32 9.28 1.45 -15.41
C TYR A 32 8.88 0.76 -14.11
N LEU A 33 7.93 1.36 -13.40
CA LEU A 33 7.19 0.67 -12.34
C LEU A 33 5.99 -0.04 -12.96
N GLN A 34 5.89 -1.32 -12.71
CA GLN A 34 4.80 -2.16 -13.19
C GLN A 34 4.03 -2.74 -12.01
N ILE A 35 2.71 -2.61 -12.06
CA ILE A 35 1.78 -3.20 -11.10
C ILE A 35 1.02 -4.30 -11.83
N PRO A 36 1.41 -5.59 -11.68
CA PRO A 36 0.87 -6.70 -12.48
C PRO A 36 -0.51 -7.21 -12.00
N GLU A 37 -1.13 -6.55 -11.04
CA GLU A 37 -2.44 -6.92 -10.53
C GLU A 37 -3.59 -6.49 -11.44
N LEU A 38 -4.84 -6.78 -11.02
CA LEU A 38 -6.03 -6.44 -11.80
C LEU A 38 -6.04 -4.95 -12.16
N ARG A 39 -6.20 -4.69 -13.44
CA ARG A 39 -6.26 -3.34 -14.02
C ARG A 39 -7.60 -3.13 -14.71
N GLY A 40 -7.89 -1.85 -15.06
CA GLY A 40 -9.07 -1.52 -15.83
C GLY A 40 -10.21 -0.94 -14.99
N PHE A 41 -9.95 -0.53 -13.73
CA PHE A 41 -10.96 0.15 -12.91
C PHE A 41 -11.50 1.40 -13.60
N GLU A 42 -10.66 2.11 -14.34
CA GLU A 42 -11.06 3.23 -15.19
C GLU A 42 -12.13 2.82 -16.23
N ARG A 43 -12.09 1.58 -16.70
CA ARG A 43 -13.10 1.02 -17.60
C ARG A 43 -14.37 0.61 -16.86
N PHE A 44 -14.25 0.05 -15.66
CA PHE A 44 -15.40 -0.28 -14.82
C PHE A 44 -16.22 0.96 -14.44
N CYS A 45 -15.57 2.11 -14.31
CA CYS A 45 -16.24 3.36 -13.95
C CYS A 45 -17.05 3.97 -15.10
N ILE A 46 -16.73 3.66 -16.36
CA ILE A 46 -17.46 4.21 -17.52
C ILE A 46 -18.92 3.77 -17.49
N GLY A 47 -19.84 4.73 -17.57
CA GLY A 47 -21.29 4.50 -17.56
C GLY A 47 -21.89 4.22 -16.19
N ARG A 48 -21.08 4.25 -15.13
CA ARG A 48 -21.57 4.15 -13.75
C ARG A 48 -21.99 5.51 -13.22
N LYS A 49 -22.86 5.51 -12.22
CA LYS A 49 -23.24 6.75 -11.53
C LYS A 49 -22.04 7.32 -10.80
N ALA A 50 -21.92 8.63 -10.79
CA ALA A 50 -20.83 9.31 -10.10
C ALA A 50 -20.83 8.99 -8.60
N GLU A 51 -21.98 8.88 -7.97
CA GLU A 51 -22.15 8.56 -6.55
C GLU A 51 -21.62 7.18 -6.16
N ASP A 52 -21.49 6.26 -7.13
CA ASP A 52 -20.95 4.92 -6.89
C ASP A 52 -19.41 4.93 -6.80
N MET A 53 -18.75 5.99 -7.26
CA MET A 53 -17.28 6.03 -7.39
C MET A 53 -16.54 5.79 -6.08
N PRO A 54 -16.89 6.39 -4.93
CA PRO A 54 -16.18 6.10 -3.68
C PRO A 54 -16.20 4.62 -3.30
N LEU A 55 -17.33 3.94 -3.55
CA LEU A 55 -17.44 2.51 -3.30
C LEU A 55 -16.64 1.68 -4.32
N LEU A 56 -16.73 2.01 -5.61
CA LEU A 56 -16.01 1.32 -6.67
C LEU A 56 -14.50 1.45 -6.49
N THR A 57 -14.01 2.68 -6.24
CA THR A 57 -12.57 2.92 -6.07
C THR A 57 -12.02 2.24 -4.82
N SER A 58 -12.82 2.10 -3.74
CA SER A 58 -12.39 1.38 -2.55
C SER A 58 -12.07 -0.10 -2.81
N ARG A 59 -12.56 -0.66 -3.92
CA ARG A 59 -12.30 -2.06 -4.31
C ARG A 59 -10.99 -2.26 -5.07
N ILE A 60 -10.27 -1.19 -5.38
CA ILE A 60 -8.95 -1.28 -6.02
C ILE A 60 -7.96 -2.02 -5.13
N CYS A 61 -8.05 -1.81 -3.81
CA CYS A 61 -7.15 -2.44 -2.85
C CYS A 61 -7.92 -2.90 -1.59
N GLY A 62 -7.68 -4.14 -1.17
CA GLY A 62 -8.28 -4.71 0.04
C GLY A 62 -7.63 -4.23 1.34
N VAL A 63 -6.38 -3.77 1.29
CA VAL A 63 -5.61 -3.29 2.45
C VAL A 63 -5.73 -1.78 2.63
N CYS A 64 -5.80 -1.01 1.52
CA CYS A 64 -5.87 0.45 1.54
C CYS A 64 -7.19 1.03 0.98
N PRO A 65 -8.36 0.44 1.25
CA PRO A 65 -9.63 0.88 0.69
C PRO A 65 -9.99 2.32 1.08
N VAL A 66 -9.59 2.76 2.27
CA VAL A 66 -9.85 4.13 2.77
C VAL A 66 -9.19 5.17 1.89
N ALA A 67 -7.93 4.97 1.50
CA ALA A 67 -7.20 5.88 0.61
C ALA A 67 -7.91 6.02 -0.75
N HIS A 68 -8.31 4.89 -1.35
CA HIS A 68 -9.04 4.88 -2.62
C HIS A 68 -10.44 5.48 -2.50
N HIS A 69 -11.15 5.21 -1.40
CA HIS A 69 -12.47 5.81 -1.13
C HIS A 69 -12.37 7.33 -1.05
N PHE A 70 -11.41 7.86 -0.29
CA PHE A 70 -11.22 9.31 -0.19
C PHE A 70 -10.76 9.94 -1.50
N ALA A 71 -9.93 9.25 -2.27
CA ALA A 71 -9.55 9.73 -3.60
C ALA A 71 -10.78 9.86 -4.51
N GLY A 72 -11.66 8.84 -4.53
CA GLY A 72 -12.93 8.86 -5.24
C GLY A 72 -13.85 9.99 -4.76
N THR A 73 -13.97 10.18 -3.44
CA THR A 73 -14.79 11.24 -2.85
C THR A 73 -14.27 12.63 -3.24
N LYS A 74 -12.96 12.87 -3.17
CA LYS A 74 -12.36 14.15 -3.57
C LYS A 74 -12.49 14.41 -5.08
N ALA A 75 -12.43 13.36 -5.89
CA ALA A 75 -12.68 13.48 -7.31
C ALA A 75 -14.13 13.93 -7.60
N LEU A 76 -15.11 13.45 -6.83
CA LEU A 76 -16.49 13.89 -6.93
C LEU A 76 -16.69 15.33 -6.45
N ASP A 77 -16.08 15.71 -5.33
CA ASP A 77 -16.11 17.10 -4.86
C ASP A 77 -15.67 18.05 -5.99
N ALA A 78 -14.57 17.69 -6.68
CA ALA A 78 -14.06 18.48 -7.81
C ALA A 78 -14.98 18.42 -9.03
N ALA A 79 -15.50 17.25 -9.38
CA ALA A 79 -16.37 17.06 -10.55
C ALA A 79 -17.70 17.84 -10.43
N PHE A 80 -18.24 17.91 -9.22
CA PHE A 80 -19.45 18.67 -8.94
C PHE A 80 -19.20 20.11 -8.50
N ASN A 81 -17.93 20.52 -8.46
CA ASN A 81 -17.52 21.85 -7.98
C ASN A 81 -18.08 22.16 -6.57
N VAL A 82 -18.02 21.17 -5.69
CA VAL A 82 -18.49 21.26 -4.31
C VAL A 82 -17.32 21.46 -3.36
N GLU A 83 -17.45 22.46 -2.48
CA GLU A 83 -16.50 22.69 -1.40
C GLU A 83 -17.08 22.16 -0.10
N PRO A 84 -16.53 21.07 0.48
CA PRO A 84 -17.03 20.54 1.74
C PRO A 84 -16.89 21.53 2.90
N PRO A 85 -17.87 21.61 3.82
CA PRO A 85 -17.77 22.43 5.02
C PRO A 85 -16.52 22.11 5.84
N SER A 86 -16.02 23.09 6.60
CA SER A 86 -14.81 22.93 7.42
C SER A 86 -14.88 21.75 8.39
N ALA A 87 -16.05 21.51 8.98
CA ALA A 87 -16.28 20.35 9.84
C ALA A 87 -16.10 19.02 9.09
N ALA A 88 -16.64 18.91 7.87
CA ALA A 88 -16.49 17.70 7.05
C ALA A 88 -15.03 17.46 6.67
N LYS A 89 -14.27 18.52 6.35
CA LYS A 89 -12.82 18.41 6.07
C LYS A 89 -12.06 17.88 7.27
N LYS A 90 -12.33 18.43 8.48
CA LYS A 90 -11.69 17.98 9.73
C LYS A 90 -12.04 16.52 10.07
N LEU A 91 -13.28 16.11 9.86
CA LEU A 91 -13.69 14.71 10.08
C LEU A 91 -13.01 13.77 9.11
N ARG A 92 -12.91 14.14 7.82
CA ARG A 92 -12.16 13.35 6.84
C ARG A 92 -10.67 13.25 7.22
N GLU A 93 -10.06 14.35 7.68
CA GLU A 93 -8.67 14.37 8.15
C GLU A 93 -8.47 13.46 9.36
N LEU A 94 -9.35 13.55 10.36
CA LEU A 94 -9.30 12.70 11.55
C LEU A 94 -9.42 11.21 11.19
N MET A 95 -10.36 10.86 10.31
CA MET A 95 -10.52 9.49 9.83
C MET A 95 -9.28 9.02 9.06
N TYR A 96 -8.67 9.90 8.27
CA TYR A 96 -7.46 9.59 7.52
C TYR A 96 -6.25 9.41 8.43
N CYS A 97 -6.14 10.17 9.51
CA CYS A 97 -5.12 9.95 10.55
C CYS A 97 -5.27 8.57 11.21
N GLY A 98 -6.49 8.16 11.53
CA GLY A 98 -6.76 6.81 12.03
C GLY A 98 -6.34 5.73 11.03
N TYR A 99 -6.62 5.95 9.74
CA TYR A 99 -6.16 5.07 8.68
C TYR A 99 -4.63 4.99 8.60
N TYR A 100 -3.92 6.11 8.73
CA TYR A 100 -2.45 6.12 8.75
C TYR A 100 -1.88 5.24 9.86
N ILE A 101 -2.44 5.35 11.09
CA ILE A 101 -2.02 4.52 12.22
C ILE A 101 -2.21 3.04 11.89
N TYR A 102 -3.37 2.67 11.39
CA TYR A 102 -3.71 1.32 10.98
C TYR A 102 -2.73 0.78 9.93
N ASP A 103 -2.52 1.53 8.85
CA ASP A 103 -1.74 1.13 7.69
C ASP A 103 -0.25 1.00 8.05
N HIS A 104 0.31 1.98 8.75
CA HIS A 104 1.70 1.95 9.20
C HIS A 104 1.96 0.84 10.22
N THR A 105 1.02 0.57 11.11
CA THR A 105 1.10 -0.55 12.05
C THR A 105 1.14 -1.88 11.32
N LEU A 106 0.31 -2.05 10.31
CA LEU A 106 0.34 -3.24 9.45
C LEU A 106 1.72 -3.40 8.79
N HIS A 107 2.19 -2.35 8.11
CA HIS A 107 3.47 -2.41 7.40
C HIS A 107 4.64 -2.69 8.36
N PHE A 108 4.68 -1.97 9.47
CA PHE A 108 5.75 -2.11 10.45
C PHE A 108 5.83 -3.52 11.05
N TYR A 109 4.70 -4.07 11.49
CA TYR A 109 4.73 -5.38 12.15
C TYR A 109 4.88 -6.56 11.17
N TYR A 110 4.29 -6.48 9.99
CA TYR A 110 4.20 -7.64 9.10
C TYR A 110 5.13 -7.58 7.88
N LEU A 111 5.44 -6.40 7.38
CA LEU A 111 6.23 -6.25 6.16
C LEU A 111 7.65 -5.78 6.45
N GLY A 112 7.83 -4.66 7.14
CA GLY A 112 9.14 -4.08 7.44
C GLY A 112 9.81 -4.64 8.70
N GLY A 113 9.02 -4.85 9.75
CA GLY A 113 9.51 -5.25 11.08
C GLY A 113 10.36 -6.51 11.12
N PRO A 114 10.06 -7.56 10.34
CA PRO A 114 10.89 -8.76 10.32
C PRO A 114 12.38 -8.48 10.02
N ASP A 115 12.68 -7.55 9.12
CA ASP A 115 14.06 -7.19 8.81
C ASP A 115 14.78 -6.53 9.98
N PHE A 116 14.06 -5.75 10.80
CA PHE A 116 14.64 -5.13 12.01
C PHE A 116 14.82 -6.13 13.14
N VAL A 117 13.81 -6.98 13.37
CA VAL A 117 13.84 -7.94 14.48
C VAL A 117 14.76 -9.10 14.19
N VAL A 118 14.64 -9.74 13.05
CA VAL A 118 15.46 -10.92 12.68
C VAL A 118 16.84 -10.48 12.19
N GLY A 119 16.91 -9.35 11.51
CA GLY A 119 18.10 -8.75 10.94
C GLY A 119 18.14 -8.85 9.42
N PRO A 120 18.64 -7.81 8.73
CA PRO A 120 18.64 -7.73 7.26
C PRO A 120 19.55 -8.76 6.60
N ASN A 121 20.55 -9.27 7.33
CA ASN A 121 21.49 -10.28 6.85
C ASN A 121 21.07 -11.72 7.17
N ALA A 122 19.95 -11.90 7.85
CA ALA A 122 19.43 -13.23 8.11
C ALA A 122 18.96 -13.90 6.79
N PRO A 123 18.97 -15.23 6.72
CA PRO A 123 18.45 -15.95 5.55
C PRO A 123 17.02 -15.51 5.19
N PRO A 124 16.70 -15.37 3.90
CA PRO A 124 15.39 -14.87 3.45
C PRO A 124 14.20 -15.63 4.07
N GLU A 125 14.32 -16.94 4.25
CA GLU A 125 13.29 -17.80 4.85
C GLU A 125 13.02 -17.50 6.32
N LYS A 126 13.93 -16.79 7.00
CA LYS A 126 13.75 -16.35 8.39
C LYS A 126 13.23 -14.91 8.51
N ARG A 127 13.29 -14.13 7.46
CA ARG A 127 12.87 -12.72 7.46
C ARG A 127 11.38 -12.56 7.20
N ASN A 128 10.57 -13.13 8.10
CA ASN A 128 9.11 -13.09 8.06
C ASN A 128 8.53 -13.10 9.48
N VAL A 129 7.22 -13.07 9.61
CA VAL A 129 6.51 -13.05 10.91
C VAL A 129 6.84 -14.26 11.77
N ILE A 130 7.04 -15.42 11.17
CA ILE A 130 7.42 -16.65 11.92
C ILE A 130 8.80 -16.48 12.53
N GLY A 131 9.77 -15.97 11.77
CA GLY A 131 11.11 -15.68 12.29
C GLY A 131 11.11 -14.63 13.40
N VAL A 132 10.19 -13.65 13.36
CA VAL A 132 9.98 -12.71 14.47
C VAL A 132 9.51 -13.44 15.72
N ILE A 133 8.52 -14.34 15.61
CA ILE A 133 8.02 -15.13 16.73
C ILE A 133 9.11 -16.05 17.30
N GLU A 134 9.88 -16.71 16.43
CA GLU A 134 11.02 -17.55 16.84
C GLU A 134 12.05 -16.76 17.66
N LYS A 135 12.34 -15.52 17.26
CA LYS A 135 13.36 -14.69 17.90
C LYS A 135 12.86 -13.93 19.13
N ALA A 136 11.66 -13.35 19.06
CA ALA A 136 11.11 -12.49 20.11
C ALA A 136 10.25 -13.26 21.13
N GLY A 137 9.85 -14.47 20.79
CA GLY A 137 8.98 -15.31 21.63
C GLY A 137 7.50 -15.16 21.31
N LEU A 138 6.75 -16.21 21.67
CA LEU A 138 5.32 -16.32 21.35
C LEU A 138 4.48 -15.22 22.03
N GLU A 139 4.82 -14.81 23.24
CA GLU A 139 4.04 -13.77 23.96
C GLU A 139 4.11 -12.42 23.24
N ILE A 140 5.30 -12.01 22.79
CA ILE A 140 5.45 -10.80 21.98
C ILE A 140 4.70 -10.95 20.66
N GLY A 141 4.76 -12.12 20.03
CA GLY A 141 3.99 -12.40 18.81
C GLY A 141 2.49 -12.25 19.00
N LYS A 142 1.94 -12.72 20.12
CA LYS A 142 0.53 -12.52 20.48
C LYS A 142 0.17 -11.05 20.66
N GLU A 143 1.01 -10.27 21.34
CA GLU A 143 0.77 -8.82 21.52
C GLU A 143 0.80 -8.07 20.18
N VAL A 144 1.71 -8.40 19.27
CA VAL A 144 1.75 -7.85 17.92
C VAL A 144 0.44 -8.11 17.16
N ILE A 145 -0.11 -9.33 17.27
CA ILE A 145 -1.39 -9.69 16.65
C ILE A 145 -2.53 -8.90 17.27
N LYS A 146 -2.57 -8.77 18.61
CA LYS A 146 -3.57 -7.96 19.30
C LYS A 146 -3.54 -6.48 18.86
N HIS A 147 -2.36 -5.87 18.83
CA HIS A 147 -2.21 -4.48 18.39
C HIS A 147 -2.70 -4.25 16.96
N ARG A 148 -2.71 -5.30 16.15
CA ARG A 148 -3.26 -5.23 14.79
C ARG A 148 -4.79 -5.31 14.77
N ALA A 149 -5.41 -5.94 15.77
CA ALA A 149 -6.85 -6.14 15.84
C ALA A 149 -7.62 -4.90 16.36
N TYR A 150 -6.93 -3.94 16.98
CA TYR A 150 -7.49 -2.66 17.44
C TYR A 150 -7.27 -1.55 16.41
#